data_0732c9f1bf2c65e48585b56405d7a83a
#
_entry.id   0732c9f1bf2c65e48585b56405d7a83a
#
_cell.length_a   1.000
_cell.length_b   1.000
_cell.length_c   1.000
_cell.angle_alpha   90.00
_cell.angle_beta   90.00
_cell.angle_gamma   90.00
#
_symmetry.space_group_name_H-M   'P 1'
#
loop_
_entity.id
_entity.type
_entity.pdbx_description
1 polymer ?
#
loop_
_entity_poly.entity_id
_entity_poly.type
_entity_poly.pdbx_seq_one_letter_code
_entity_poly.pdbx_strand_id
1 'polypeptide(L)'
;MKKQWYESLFENYGQKYDSENYTHGTVGECDFIEKEINFDKSLKILDVGCGTGRHAIELTKRGYQVTGVDLSESQLKRAREKAKSENLSIDFQRRDARNLPFDSEFDVAIMLCEGGFSLMETDEMNFDILKNVTKALKSHAKFIFTTLNGLFPLHRSLEKFYDSVKEEGNSTCKDSTFDLMTFRDHNIVEFEDDSGNKRTLECNERYYVPCEITWLLKSLGYKTIDLFGAKLGAYSREDKLTTEDFEMLVIAEI
;
A
#
# COMPACT_ATOMS: atom_id res chain seq x y z
N MET A 1 9.83 0.04 23.50
CA MET A 1 8.93 1.03 22.89
C MET A 1 7.55 0.40 22.77
N LYS A 2 6.47 1.19 22.88
CA LYS A 2 5.10 0.69 22.65
C LYS A 2 4.99 0.36 21.15
N LYS A 3 4.41 -0.80 20.79
CA LYS A 3 4.12 -1.13 19.39
C LYS A 3 3.17 -0.11 18.80
N GLN A 4 3.39 0.23 17.54
CA GLN A 4 2.47 1.09 16.81
C GLN A 4 1.22 0.30 16.39
N TRP A 5 0.16 1.01 16.04
CA TRP A 5 -1.12 0.38 15.73
C TRP A 5 -1.01 -0.59 14.54
N TYR A 6 -0.30 -0.19 13.46
CA TYR A 6 -0.10 -1.05 12.29
C TYR A 6 0.76 -2.29 12.60
N GLU A 7 1.76 -2.19 13.50
CA GLU A 7 2.51 -3.36 13.95
C GLU A 7 1.61 -4.34 14.72
N SER A 8 0.68 -3.79 15.52
CA SER A 8 -0.27 -4.58 16.30
C SER A 8 -1.36 -5.21 15.45
N LEU A 9 -1.84 -4.50 14.41
CA LEU A 9 -2.82 -4.99 13.45
C LEU A 9 -2.26 -6.20 12.69
N PHE A 10 -1.10 -6.04 12.08
CA PHE A 10 -0.53 -7.05 11.20
C PHE A 10 0.30 -8.14 11.92
N GLU A 11 0.31 -8.16 13.26
CA GLU A 11 1.03 -9.18 14.04
C GLU A 11 0.40 -10.58 13.89
N ASN A 12 -0.92 -10.67 13.81
CA ASN A 12 -1.67 -11.93 13.71
C ASN A 12 -2.94 -11.77 12.86
N TYR A 13 -2.79 -11.26 11.63
CA TYR A 13 -3.87 -10.94 10.71
C TYR A 13 -3.53 -11.33 9.27
N GLY A 14 -2.89 -12.47 9.07
CA GLY A 14 -2.47 -12.91 7.73
C GLY A 14 -3.56 -13.66 6.97
N GLN A 15 -4.25 -14.60 7.62
CA GLN A 15 -5.32 -15.37 6.99
C GLN A 15 -6.57 -14.52 6.79
N LYS A 16 -6.96 -13.77 7.82
CA LYS A 16 -8.12 -12.88 7.72
C LYS A 16 -7.88 -11.73 6.74
N TYR A 17 -6.66 -11.21 6.66
CA TYR A 17 -6.27 -10.25 5.64
C TYR A 17 -6.53 -10.77 4.22
N ASP A 18 -6.20 -12.04 3.94
CA ASP A 18 -6.44 -12.64 2.60
C ASP A 18 -7.93 -12.71 2.22
N SER A 19 -8.86 -12.60 3.18
CA SER A 19 -10.31 -12.60 2.96
C SER A 19 -10.94 -11.21 2.95
N GLU A 20 -10.16 -10.15 3.11
CA GLU A 20 -10.65 -8.79 2.99
C GLU A 20 -10.96 -8.44 1.52
N ASN A 21 -12.05 -7.70 1.30
CA ASN A 21 -12.54 -7.40 -0.04
C ASN A 21 -11.51 -6.67 -0.90
N TYR A 22 -10.72 -5.77 -0.29
CA TYR A 22 -9.67 -5.03 -1.00
C TYR A 22 -8.51 -5.91 -1.50
N THR A 23 -8.44 -7.18 -1.11
CA THR A 23 -7.44 -8.12 -1.64
C THR A 23 -7.88 -8.80 -2.94
N HIS A 24 -9.16 -8.73 -3.30
CA HIS A 24 -9.72 -9.44 -4.45
C HIS A 24 -9.36 -8.81 -5.80
N GLY A 25 -8.83 -7.60 -5.81
CA GLY A 25 -8.45 -6.86 -7.03
C GLY A 25 -7.12 -7.25 -7.69
N THR A 26 -6.35 -8.15 -7.08
CA THR A 26 -4.93 -8.43 -7.42
C THR A 26 -4.65 -8.66 -8.90
N VAL A 27 -5.50 -9.43 -9.60
CA VAL A 27 -5.28 -9.78 -11.02
C VAL A 27 -5.35 -8.54 -11.90
N GLY A 28 -6.41 -7.73 -11.76
CA GLY A 28 -6.58 -6.51 -12.54
C GLY A 28 -5.55 -5.43 -12.21
N GLU A 29 -5.11 -5.35 -10.95
CA GLU A 29 -4.02 -4.47 -10.52
C GLU A 29 -2.70 -4.89 -11.17
N CYS A 30 -2.40 -6.18 -11.23
CA CYS A 30 -1.22 -6.69 -11.94
C CYS A 30 -1.33 -6.52 -13.47
N ASP A 31 -2.53 -6.63 -14.06
CA ASP A 31 -2.74 -6.32 -15.49
C ASP A 31 -2.38 -4.87 -15.82
N PHE A 32 -2.73 -3.95 -14.92
CA PHE A 32 -2.37 -2.55 -15.04
C PHE A 32 -0.85 -2.33 -14.91
N ILE A 33 -0.23 -2.92 -13.89
CA ILE A 33 1.22 -2.82 -13.68
C ILE A 33 1.97 -3.31 -14.93
N GLU A 34 1.59 -4.46 -15.49
CA GLU A 34 2.23 -4.99 -16.71
C GLU A 34 2.14 -4.04 -17.89
N LYS A 35 0.98 -3.39 -18.08
CA LYS A 35 0.80 -2.37 -19.14
C LYS A 35 1.72 -1.17 -18.91
N GLU A 36 1.82 -0.71 -17.67
CA GLU A 36 2.67 0.42 -17.28
C GLU A 36 4.16 0.17 -17.54
N ILE A 37 4.60 -1.09 -17.48
CA ILE A 37 5.97 -1.50 -17.72
C ILE A 37 6.18 -2.19 -19.08
N ASN A 38 5.23 -2.00 -20.01
CA ASN A 38 5.27 -2.54 -21.38
C ASN A 38 5.51 -4.05 -21.45
N PHE A 39 5.04 -4.81 -20.46
CA PHE A 39 5.20 -6.28 -20.36
C PHE A 39 6.68 -6.74 -20.38
N ASP A 40 7.64 -5.86 -20.06
CA ASP A 40 9.06 -6.20 -20.04
C ASP A 40 9.42 -7.07 -18.83
N LYS A 41 9.59 -8.38 -19.08
CA LYS A 41 9.90 -9.38 -18.05
C LYS A 41 11.33 -9.32 -17.53
N SER A 42 12.21 -8.51 -18.14
CA SER A 42 13.58 -8.30 -17.67
C SER A 42 13.68 -7.37 -16.46
N LEU A 43 12.62 -6.61 -16.17
CA LEU A 43 12.58 -5.64 -15.10
C LEU A 43 12.52 -6.32 -13.73
N LYS A 44 13.26 -5.76 -12.77
CA LYS A 44 13.23 -6.16 -11.37
C LYS A 44 12.24 -5.28 -10.60
N ILE A 45 11.31 -5.92 -9.88
CA ILE A 45 10.24 -5.24 -9.15
C ILE A 45 10.47 -5.34 -7.65
N LEU A 46 10.37 -4.22 -6.94
CA LEU A 46 10.29 -4.14 -5.49
C LEU A 46 8.83 -3.94 -5.06
N ASP A 47 8.30 -4.88 -4.29
CA ASP A 47 6.95 -4.79 -3.69
C ASP A 47 7.10 -4.35 -2.23
N VAL A 48 6.75 -3.09 -1.94
CA VAL A 48 6.94 -2.43 -0.63
C VAL A 48 5.66 -2.52 0.18
N GLY A 49 5.76 -3.02 1.42
CA GLY A 49 4.57 -3.34 2.21
C GLY A 49 3.81 -4.50 1.57
N CYS A 50 4.53 -5.53 1.12
CA CYS A 50 3.96 -6.62 0.31
C CYS A 50 2.92 -7.48 1.04
N GLY A 51 2.80 -7.33 2.37
CA GLY A 51 1.86 -8.07 3.20
C GLY A 51 1.94 -9.59 2.99
N THR A 52 0.80 -10.21 2.69
CA THR A 52 0.71 -11.65 2.38
C THR A 52 1.18 -12.02 0.97
N GLY A 53 1.83 -11.09 0.27
CA GLY A 53 2.52 -11.30 -1.00
C GLY A 53 1.60 -11.42 -2.22
N ARG A 54 0.37 -10.89 -2.20
CA ARG A 54 -0.61 -11.08 -3.28
C ARG A 54 -0.09 -10.59 -4.65
N HIS A 55 0.49 -9.41 -4.73
CA HIS A 55 1.07 -8.87 -5.98
C HIS A 55 2.38 -9.56 -6.34
N ALA A 56 3.30 -9.74 -5.37
CA ALA A 56 4.57 -10.42 -5.61
C ALA A 56 4.37 -11.83 -6.18
N ILE A 57 3.41 -12.59 -5.65
CA ILE A 57 3.07 -13.93 -6.13
C ILE A 57 2.52 -13.89 -7.55
N GLU A 58 1.52 -13.04 -7.80
CA GLU A 58 0.89 -12.94 -9.11
C GLU A 58 1.88 -12.45 -10.18
N LEU A 59 2.68 -11.43 -9.91
CA LEU A 59 3.72 -10.94 -10.84
C LEU A 59 4.80 -11.99 -11.10
N THR A 60 5.17 -12.78 -10.07
CA THR A 60 6.14 -13.88 -10.25
C THR A 60 5.57 -15.00 -11.13
N LYS A 61 4.27 -15.36 -11.00
CA LYS A 61 3.57 -16.27 -11.91
C LYS A 61 3.64 -15.80 -13.36
N ARG A 62 3.56 -14.49 -13.57
CA ARG A 62 3.65 -13.86 -14.89
C ARG A 62 5.07 -13.75 -15.42
N GLY A 63 6.09 -14.18 -14.67
CA GLY A 63 7.49 -14.28 -15.09
C GLY A 63 8.36 -13.09 -14.70
N TYR A 64 7.95 -12.23 -13.78
CA TYR A 64 8.79 -11.15 -13.25
C TYR A 64 9.68 -11.62 -12.11
N GLN A 65 10.83 -10.97 -11.94
CA GLN A 65 11.65 -11.08 -10.74
C GLN A 65 11.16 -10.07 -9.70
N VAL A 66 10.61 -10.56 -8.60
CA VAL A 66 10.04 -9.71 -7.54
C VAL A 66 10.76 -9.94 -6.22
N THR A 67 11.10 -8.85 -5.53
CA THR A 67 11.50 -8.84 -4.12
C THR A 67 10.39 -8.17 -3.32
N GLY A 68 9.83 -8.88 -2.35
CA GLY A 68 8.81 -8.35 -1.43
C GLY A 68 9.41 -7.94 -0.10
N VAL A 69 9.07 -6.76 0.40
CA VAL A 69 9.49 -6.31 1.74
C VAL A 69 8.27 -5.92 2.57
N ASP A 70 8.28 -6.34 3.84
CA ASP A 70 7.24 -5.98 4.81
C ASP A 70 7.83 -5.90 6.22
N LEU A 71 7.21 -5.09 7.09
CA LEU A 71 7.62 -4.96 8.48
C LEU A 71 7.15 -6.16 9.32
N SER A 72 6.00 -6.75 8.96
CA SER A 72 5.36 -7.85 9.69
C SER A 72 5.89 -9.22 9.28
N GLU A 73 6.56 -9.90 10.21
CA GLU A 73 7.00 -11.30 9.98
C GLU A 73 5.79 -12.25 9.84
N SER A 74 4.66 -11.96 10.48
CA SER A 74 3.44 -12.75 10.35
C SER A 74 2.89 -12.71 8.93
N GLN A 75 2.83 -11.52 8.33
CA GLN A 75 2.43 -11.33 6.93
C GLN A 75 3.38 -12.06 5.98
N LEU A 76 4.69 -11.90 6.16
CA LEU A 76 5.71 -12.55 5.34
C LEU A 76 5.71 -14.07 5.46
N LYS A 77 5.44 -14.60 6.66
CA LYS A 77 5.25 -16.05 6.84
C LYS A 77 4.11 -16.55 5.95
N ARG A 78 2.98 -15.86 5.96
CA ARG A 78 1.83 -16.18 5.11
C ARG A 78 2.19 -16.06 3.62
N ALA A 79 2.92 -15.02 3.21
CA ALA A 79 3.40 -14.84 1.84
C ALA A 79 4.28 -16.02 1.38
N ARG A 80 5.24 -16.45 2.21
CA ARG A 80 6.11 -17.59 1.91
C ARG A 80 5.33 -18.91 1.83
N GLU A 81 4.33 -19.13 2.69
CA GLU A 81 3.44 -20.30 2.64
C GLU A 81 2.67 -20.35 1.32
N LYS A 82 2.08 -19.22 0.89
CA LYS A 82 1.34 -19.11 -0.38
C LYS A 82 2.27 -19.33 -1.56
N ALA A 83 3.42 -18.67 -1.63
CA ALA A 83 4.38 -18.87 -2.71
C ALA A 83 4.85 -20.34 -2.81
N LYS A 84 5.15 -20.97 -1.66
CA LYS A 84 5.53 -22.39 -1.61
C LYS A 84 4.44 -23.32 -2.13
N SER A 85 3.18 -23.06 -1.79
CA SER A 85 2.05 -23.88 -2.27
C SER A 85 1.88 -23.84 -3.79
N GLU A 86 2.40 -22.76 -4.42
CA GLU A 86 2.39 -22.56 -5.86
C GLU A 86 3.73 -22.88 -6.55
N ASN A 87 4.68 -23.47 -5.80
CA ASN A 87 6.03 -23.80 -6.27
C ASN A 87 6.83 -22.59 -6.78
N LEU A 88 6.57 -21.41 -6.22
CA LEU A 88 7.29 -20.18 -6.56
C LEU A 88 8.41 -19.89 -5.57
N SER A 89 9.53 -19.37 -6.10
CA SER A 89 10.64 -18.86 -5.29
C SER A 89 10.67 -17.34 -5.39
N ILE A 90 10.30 -16.68 -4.30
CA ILE A 90 10.24 -15.22 -4.21
C ILE A 90 11.08 -14.78 -3.01
N ASP A 91 11.87 -13.72 -3.18
CA ASP A 91 12.67 -13.13 -2.11
C ASP A 91 11.79 -12.24 -1.22
N PHE A 92 11.29 -12.80 -0.11
CA PHE A 92 10.53 -12.08 0.90
C PHE A 92 11.42 -11.72 2.09
N GLN A 93 11.64 -10.41 2.32
CA GLN A 93 12.51 -9.90 3.37
C GLN A 93 11.73 -9.10 4.40
N ARG A 94 11.99 -9.35 5.69
CA ARG A 94 11.50 -8.48 6.75
C ARG A 94 12.32 -7.20 6.77
N ARG A 95 11.71 -6.07 6.40
CA ARG A 95 12.35 -4.75 6.33
C ARG A 95 11.40 -3.66 6.78
N ASP A 96 11.97 -2.63 7.35
CA ASP A 96 11.29 -1.36 7.57
C ASP A 96 11.48 -0.49 6.31
N ALA A 97 10.39 -0.11 5.66
CA ALA A 97 10.43 0.71 4.44
C ALA A 97 11.08 2.09 4.64
N ARG A 98 11.17 2.55 5.89
CA ARG A 98 11.89 3.79 6.27
C ARG A 98 13.41 3.64 6.26
N ASN A 99 13.92 2.40 6.14
CA ASN A 99 15.35 2.10 6.15
C ASN A 99 15.65 0.85 5.30
N LEU A 100 15.51 0.98 3.98
CA LEU A 100 15.79 -0.09 3.04
C LEU A 100 17.30 -0.19 2.74
N PRO A 101 17.87 -1.41 2.64
CA PRO A 101 19.29 -1.61 2.38
C PRO A 101 19.66 -1.46 0.88
N PHE A 102 18.70 -1.16 0.02
CA PHE A 102 18.86 -1.15 -1.43
C PHE A 102 19.37 0.20 -1.94
N ASP A 103 20.12 0.17 -3.04
CA ASP A 103 20.63 1.37 -3.72
C ASP A 103 20.67 1.11 -5.24
N SER A 104 19.76 1.75 -5.98
CA SER A 104 19.71 1.68 -7.46
C SER A 104 19.63 0.23 -8.00
N GLU A 105 18.82 -0.62 -7.37
CA GLU A 105 18.73 -2.05 -7.71
C GLU A 105 17.52 -2.41 -8.56
N PHE A 106 16.40 -1.65 -8.43
CA PHE A 106 15.12 -2.00 -9.03
C PHE A 106 14.73 -1.07 -10.17
N ASP A 107 14.07 -1.65 -11.16
CA ASP A 107 13.55 -0.94 -12.33
C ASP A 107 12.12 -0.41 -12.05
N VAL A 108 11.40 -1.06 -11.15
CA VAL A 108 10.04 -0.72 -10.75
C VAL A 108 9.90 -0.91 -9.25
N ALA A 109 9.22 0.02 -8.57
CA ALA A 109 8.67 -0.23 -7.25
C ALA A 109 7.14 -0.17 -7.32
N ILE A 110 6.48 -1.04 -6.57
CA ILE A 110 5.05 -0.97 -6.29
C ILE A 110 4.84 -0.86 -4.78
N MET A 111 3.81 -0.10 -4.38
CA MET A 111 3.40 0.05 -2.97
C MET A 111 1.89 0.29 -2.97
N LEU A 112 1.12 -0.79 -2.98
CA LEU A 112 -0.32 -0.77 -3.19
C LEU A 112 -1.10 -1.06 -1.90
N CYS A 113 -2.33 -0.60 -1.83
CA CYS A 113 -3.12 -0.60 -0.60
C CYS A 113 -2.33 0.05 0.55
N GLU A 114 -1.87 1.28 0.28
CA GLU A 114 -1.08 2.13 1.18
C GLU A 114 0.33 1.61 1.50
N GLY A 115 0.59 0.32 1.52
CA GLY A 115 1.93 -0.29 1.65
C GLY A 115 2.83 0.19 2.78
N GLY A 116 2.25 0.88 3.77
CA GLY A 116 2.93 1.53 4.88
C GLY A 116 3.03 3.06 4.76
N PHE A 117 3.03 3.64 3.58
CA PHE A 117 2.90 5.08 3.38
C PHE A 117 1.49 5.53 3.76
N SER A 118 1.34 6.67 4.44
CA SER A 118 0.14 7.15 5.11
C SER A 118 -0.10 6.60 6.52
N LEU A 119 0.50 5.49 6.92
CA LEU A 119 0.25 4.84 8.21
C LEU A 119 1.17 5.30 9.35
N MET A 120 2.25 6.01 9.02
CA MET A 120 3.26 6.40 10.03
C MET A 120 2.76 7.55 10.90
N GLU A 121 3.33 7.65 12.12
CA GLU A 121 2.94 8.62 13.14
C GLU A 121 3.19 10.05 12.73
N THR A 122 4.23 10.30 11.91
CA THR A 122 4.59 11.64 11.45
C THR A 122 4.77 11.69 9.94
N ASP A 123 4.68 12.89 9.38
CA ASP A 123 4.87 13.12 7.95
C ASP A 123 6.32 12.87 7.52
N GLU A 124 7.30 13.12 8.42
CA GLU A 124 8.72 12.80 8.19
C GLU A 124 8.92 11.30 8.05
N MET A 125 8.27 10.49 8.89
CA MET A 125 8.37 9.02 8.81
C MET A 125 7.70 8.48 7.54
N ASN A 126 6.57 9.05 7.10
CA ASN A 126 5.97 8.76 5.81
C ASN A 126 6.92 9.15 4.67
N PHE A 127 7.52 10.35 4.73
CA PHE A 127 8.47 10.83 3.72
C PHE A 127 9.74 9.95 3.65
N ASP A 128 10.22 9.42 4.78
CA ASP A 128 11.36 8.50 4.80
C ASP A 128 11.05 7.21 4.02
N ILE A 129 9.82 6.73 3.98
CA ILE A 129 9.43 5.61 3.10
C ILE A 129 9.65 6.00 1.63
N LEU A 130 9.08 7.12 1.17
CA LEU A 130 9.23 7.57 -0.22
C LEU A 130 10.72 7.74 -0.59
N LYS A 131 11.51 8.33 0.32
CA LYS A 131 12.95 8.55 0.14
C LYS A 131 13.73 7.25 -0.01
N ASN A 132 13.43 6.24 0.82
CA ASN A 132 14.12 4.94 0.75
C ASN A 132 13.69 4.13 -0.47
N VAL A 133 12.41 4.19 -0.86
CA VAL A 133 11.95 3.60 -2.12
C VAL A 133 12.66 4.27 -3.31
N THR A 134 12.73 5.59 -3.34
CA THR A 134 13.43 6.33 -4.39
C THR A 134 14.91 5.92 -4.48
N LYS A 135 15.59 5.79 -3.33
CA LYS A 135 16.98 5.32 -3.28
C LYS A 135 17.15 3.91 -3.84
N ALA A 136 16.18 3.02 -3.62
CA ALA A 136 16.22 1.65 -4.13
C ALA A 136 16.05 1.56 -5.65
N LEU A 137 15.48 2.60 -6.27
CA LEU A 137 15.17 2.65 -7.69
C LEU A 137 16.38 3.13 -8.53
N LYS A 138 16.51 2.57 -9.71
CA LYS A 138 17.47 3.00 -10.74
C LYS A 138 17.04 4.34 -11.38
N SER A 139 17.93 4.96 -12.13
CA SER A 139 17.57 6.05 -13.05
C SER A 139 16.54 5.56 -14.07
N HIS A 140 15.54 6.40 -14.38
CA HIS A 140 14.41 6.07 -15.27
C HIS A 140 13.48 4.94 -14.75
N ALA A 141 13.57 4.61 -13.47
CA ALA A 141 12.68 3.65 -12.84
C ALA A 141 11.29 4.24 -12.62
N LYS A 142 10.31 3.34 -12.56
CA LYS A 142 8.91 3.69 -12.31
C LYS A 142 8.50 3.33 -10.88
N PHE A 143 7.75 4.21 -10.24
CA PHE A 143 7.13 3.97 -8.95
C PHE A 143 5.61 4.06 -9.08
N ILE A 144 4.90 2.98 -8.76
CA ILE A 144 3.43 2.89 -8.81
C ILE A 144 2.93 2.63 -7.39
N PHE A 145 2.12 3.52 -6.86
CA PHE A 145 1.59 3.34 -5.51
C PHE A 145 0.20 3.92 -5.33
N THR A 146 -0.51 3.47 -4.29
CA THR A 146 -1.75 4.11 -3.85
C THR A 146 -1.55 4.81 -2.51
N THR A 147 -2.36 5.82 -2.25
CA THR A 147 -2.40 6.54 -0.99
C THR A 147 -3.77 7.15 -0.75
N LEU A 148 -4.13 7.36 0.51
CA LEU A 148 -5.41 7.95 0.91
C LEU A 148 -5.57 9.37 0.33
N ASN A 149 -6.72 9.62 -0.29
CA ASN A 149 -7.04 10.87 -0.95
C ASN A 149 -7.59 11.91 0.03
N GLY A 150 -6.81 12.93 0.35
CA GLY A 150 -7.19 14.02 1.25
C GLY A 150 -8.35 14.90 0.77
N LEU A 151 -8.77 14.77 -0.49
CA LEU A 151 -9.99 15.45 -0.98
C LEU A 151 -11.26 14.72 -0.57
N PHE A 152 -11.19 13.39 -0.37
CA PHE A 152 -12.34 12.56 -0.03
C PHE A 152 -13.02 12.99 1.28
N PRO A 153 -12.32 13.11 2.44
CA PRO A 153 -12.94 13.49 3.70
C PRO A 153 -13.50 14.92 3.74
N LEU A 154 -13.11 15.78 2.81
CA LEU A 154 -13.68 17.13 2.69
C LEU A 154 -15.09 17.13 2.08
N HIS A 155 -15.46 16.09 1.33
CA HIS A 155 -16.72 15.95 0.63
C HIS A 155 -17.58 14.79 1.12
N ARG A 156 -16.97 13.80 1.77
CA ARG A 156 -17.63 12.61 2.30
C ARG A 156 -17.36 12.45 3.80
N SER A 157 -18.36 12.03 4.55
CA SER A 157 -18.14 11.62 5.93
C SER A 157 -17.43 10.27 5.93
N LEU A 158 -16.24 10.20 6.55
CA LEU A 158 -15.51 8.94 6.73
C LEU A 158 -16.31 7.94 7.54
N GLU A 159 -16.99 8.40 8.62
CA GLU A 159 -17.87 7.56 9.43
C GLU A 159 -18.93 6.86 8.57
N LYS A 160 -19.65 7.62 7.71
CA LYS A 160 -20.65 7.04 6.79
C LYS A 160 -20.03 6.11 5.75
N PHE A 161 -18.84 6.42 5.28
CA PHE A 161 -18.11 5.55 4.36
C PHE A 161 -17.78 4.23 5.03
N TYR A 162 -17.17 4.26 6.22
CA TYR A 162 -16.85 3.05 6.98
C TYR A 162 -18.10 2.22 7.31
N ASP A 163 -19.21 2.86 7.66
CA ASP A 163 -20.47 2.16 7.88
C ASP A 163 -21.00 1.47 6.63
N SER A 164 -20.79 2.06 5.45
CA SER A 164 -21.25 1.47 4.18
C SER A 164 -20.45 0.23 3.75
N VAL A 165 -19.17 0.12 4.14
CA VAL A 165 -18.31 -1.03 3.81
C VAL A 165 -18.25 -2.09 4.91
N LYS A 166 -18.84 -1.83 6.05
CA LYS A 166 -18.81 -2.67 7.26
C LYS A 166 -19.39 -4.07 7.07
N GLU A 167 -20.37 -4.22 6.19
CA GLU A 167 -21.02 -5.51 5.91
C GLU A 167 -20.16 -6.41 5.02
N GLU A 168 -19.08 -5.90 4.46
CA GLU A 168 -18.29 -6.56 3.43
C GLU A 168 -16.91 -7.05 3.92
N GLY A 169 -16.46 -6.67 5.14
CA GLY A 169 -15.13 -6.98 5.67
C GLY A 169 -15.11 -7.60 7.06
N ASN A 170 -13.92 -8.02 7.52
CA ASN A 170 -13.70 -8.62 8.84
C ASN A 170 -13.37 -7.60 9.93
N SER A 171 -13.19 -6.35 9.56
CA SER A 171 -12.91 -5.23 10.48
C SER A 171 -14.08 -4.25 10.52
N THR A 172 -14.19 -3.53 11.64
CA THR A 172 -15.26 -2.58 11.87
C THR A 172 -14.68 -1.31 12.46
N CYS A 173 -14.82 -0.17 11.77
CA CYS A 173 -14.56 1.13 12.35
C CYS A 173 -15.70 1.51 13.31
N LYS A 174 -15.37 1.86 14.55
CA LYS A 174 -16.35 2.23 15.61
C LYS A 174 -16.53 3.73 15.74
N ASP A 175 -15.46 4.46 15.51
CA ASP A 175 -15.42 5.90 15.64
C ASP A 175 -14.36 6.44 14.69
N SER A 176 -14.58 7.62 14.12
CA SER A 176 -13.66 8.27 13.20
C SER A 176 -13.74 9.79 13.38
N THR A 177 -12.60 10.41 13.56
CA THR A 177 -12.48 11.87 13.67
C THR A 177 -11.37 12.38 12.77
N PHE A 178 -11.75 13.12 11.72
CA PHE A 178 -10.81 13.71 10.79
C PHE A 178 -10.32 15.08 11.24
N ASP A 179 -9.01 15.21 11.45
CA ASP A 179 -8.36 16.48 11.80
C ASP A 179 -7.98 17.25 10.52
N LEU A 180 -8.67 18.36 10.27
CA LEU A 180 -8.43 19.24 9.12
C LEU A 180 -7.06 19.95 9.13
N MET A 181 -6.42 20.09 10.29
CA MET A 181 -5.12 20.76 10.40
C MET A 181 -3.96 19.83 10.03
N THR A 182 -4.09 18.55 10.34
CA THR A 182 -3.07 17.54 10.08
C THR A 182 -3.42 16.60 8.92
N PHE A 183 -4.66 16.65 8.43
CA PHE A 183 -5.21 15.72 7.44
C PHE A 183 -5.04 14.26 7.87
N ARG A 184 -5.30 14.00 9.16
CA ARG A 184 -5.26 12.67 9.75
C ARG A 184 -6.64 12.23 10.21
N ASP A 185 -6.97 10.99 9.90
CA ASP A 185 -8.11 10.29 10.48
C ASP A 185 -7.65 9.54 11.73
N HIS A 186 -8.26 9.86 12.85
CA HIS A 186 -8.13 9.13 14.11
C HIS A 186 -9.34 8.23 14.26
N ASN A 187 -9.14 6.93 14.12
CA ASN A 187 -10.25 5.98 14.15
C ASN A 187 -10.00 4.82 15.12
N ILE A 188 -11.09 4.18 15.56
CA ILE A 188 -11.06 3.00 16.42
C ILE A 188 -11.53 1.82 15.59
N VAL A 189 -10.64 0.86 15.34
CA VAL A 189 -10.92 -0.36 14.58
C VAL A 189 -11.08 -1.54 15.52
N GLU A 190 -12.18 -2.28 15.39
CA GLU A 190 -12.35 -3.59 15.99
C GLU A 190 -12.25 -4.68 14.93
N PHE A 191 -11.47 -5.70 15.21
CA PHE A 191 -11.30 -6.85 14.33
C PHE A 191 -11.07 -8.12 15.14
N GLU A 192 -11.16 -9.26 14.48
CA GLU A 192 -10.81 -10.57 15.06
C GLU A 192 -9.51 -11.04 14.41
N ASP A 193 -8.50 -11.35 15.24
CA ASP A 193 -7.22 -11.86 14.74
C ASP A 193 -7.32 -13.32 14.23
N ASP A 194 -6.27 -13.85 13.60
CA ASP A 194 -6.25 -15.22 13.05
C ASP A 194 -6.43 -16.30 14.12
N SER A 195 -6.28 -15.98 15.41
CA SER A 195 -6.53 -16.88 16.55
C SER A 195 -7.96 -16.78 17.09
N GLY A 196 -8.81 -15.91 16.51
CA GLY A 196 -10.17 -15.69 16.95
C GLY A 196 -10.32 -14.72 18.14
N ASN A 197 -9.26 -13.99 18.50
CA ASN A 197 -9.32 -13.00 19.57
C ASN A 197 -9.84 -11.66 19.03
N LYS A 198 -10.83 -11.08 19.72
CA LYS A 198 -11.27 -9.72 19.42
C LYS A 198 -10.23 -8.70 19.88
N ARG A 199 -9.90 -7.78 19.00
CA ARG A 199 -8.90 -6.73 19.20
C ARG A 199 -9.53 -5.38 18.91
N THR A 200 -9.05 -4.37 19.64
CA THR A 200 -9.42 -2.96 19.40
C THR A 200 -8.14 -2.16 19.29
N LEU A 201 -8.03 -1.34 18.25
CA LEU A 201 -6.86 -0.49 18.00
C LEU A 201 -7.31 0.94 17.73
N GLU A 202 -6.55 1.89 18.26
CA GLU A 202 -6.61 3.29 17.87
C GLU A 202 -5.67 3.49 16.70
N CYS A 203 -6.22 3.84 15.54
CA CYS A 203 -5.48 4.03 14.30
C CYS A 203 -5.33 5.53 14.02
N ASN A 204 -4.32 5.87 13.22
CA ASN A 204 -4.01 7.24 12.85
C ASN A 204 -3.44 7.22 11.43
N GLU A 205 -4.26 7.61 10.45
CA GLU A 205 -3.94 7.53 9.03
C GLU A 205 -3.86 8.92 8.41
N ARG A 206 -2.82 9.16 7.62
CA ARG A 206 -2.59 10.44 6.95
C ARG A 206 -3.17 10.42 5.54
N TYR A 207 -4.04 11.37 5.24
CA TYR A 207 -4.61 11.61 3.91
C TYR A 207 -3.82 12.70 3.21
N TYR A 208 -3.39 12.46 1.98
CA TYR A 208 -2.59 13.42 1.21
C TYR A 208 -3.42 14.05 0.09
N VAL A 209 -3.24 15.35 -0.14
CA VAL A 209 -3.83 15.99 -1.32
C VAL A 209 -2.88 15.89 -2.53
N PRO A 210 -3.40 15.93 -3.78
CA PRO A 210 -2.60 15.71 -4.99
C PRO A 210 -1.37 16.60 -5.12
N CYS A 211 -1.47 17.85 -4.69
CA CYS A 211 -0.35 18.80 -4.75
C CYS A 211 0.76 18.47 -3.73
N GLU A 212 0.43 17.91 -2.56
CA GLU A 212 1.44 17.44 -1.59
C GLU A 212 2.23 16.27 -2.16
N ILE A 213 1.54 15.24 -2.69
CA ILE A 213 2.19 14.09 -3.35
C ILE A 213 3.09 14.56 -4.48
N THR A 214 2.59 15.44 -5.34
CA THR A 214 3.38 16.01 -6.44
C THR A 214 4.63 16.72 -5.93
N TRP A 215 4.51 17.51 -4.86
CA TRP A 215 5.64 18.26 -4.29
C TRP A 215 6.66 17.30 -3.63
N LEU A 216 6.19 16.32 -2.85
CA LEU A 216 7.06 15.34 -2.20
C LEU A 216 7.89 14.56 -3.22
N LEU A 217 7.25 14.06 -4.29
CA LEU A 217 7.93 13.30 -5.34
C LEU A 217 8.90 14.17 -6.16
N LYS A 218 8.52 15.41 -6.51
CA LYS A 218 9.44 16.36 -7.17
C LYS A 218 10.66 16.64 -6.32
N SER A 219 10.51 16.77 -5.00
CA SER A 219 11.65 16.99 -4.08
C SER A 219 12.62 15.81 -4.05
N LEU A 220 12.15 14.60 -4.42
CA LEU A 220 12.96 13.38 -4.53
C LEU A 220 13.52 13.15 -5.95
N GLY A 221 13.22 14.03 -6.91
CA GLY A 221 13.80 13.98 -8.26
C GLY A 221 12.92 13.33 -9.33
N TYR A 222 11.67 12.98 -9.00
CA TYR A 222 10.73 12.47 -10.01
C TYR A 222 10.37 13.55 -11.02
N LYS A 223 10.40 13.22 -12.31
CA LYS A 223 10.16 14.13 -13.44
C LYS A 223 8.72 14.06 -13.94
N THR A 224 8.21 12.83 -14.08
CA THR A 224 6.85 12.56 -14.46
C THR A 224 6.07 12.10 -13.24
N ILE A 225 4.91 12.69 -12.99
CA ILE A 225 4.05 12.35 -11.86
C ILE A 225 2.61 12.48 -12.33
N ASP A 226 1.94 11.36 -12.45
CA ASP A 226 0.53 11.27 -12.85
C ASP A 226 -0.30 10.74 -11.67
N LEU A 227 -1.48 11.34 -11.45
CA LEU A 227 -2.39 10.97 -10.37
C LEU A 227 -3.77 10.67 -10.94
N PHE A 228 -4.34 9.55 -10.49
CA PHE A 228 -5.65 9.04 -10.93
C PHE A 228 -6.48 8.60 -9.73
N GLY A 229 -7.77 8.38 -9.91
CA GLY A 229 -8.59 7.68 -8.93
C GLY A 229 -8.18 6.20 -8.88
N ALA A 230 -8.02 5.67 -7.68
CA ALA A 230 -7.72 4.25 -7.50
C ALA A 230 -9.02 3.46 -7.34
N LYS A 231 -9.37 2.70 -8.37
CA LYS A 231 -10.48 1.74 -8.33
C LYS A 231 -9.92 0.35 -8.10
N LEU A 232 -10.28 -0.25 -7.00
CA LEU A 232 -9.81 -1.56 -6.60
C LEU A 232 -9.97 -2.60 -7.72
N GLY A 233 -8.88 -3.27 -8.09
CA GLY A 233 -8.86 -4.29 -9.14
C GLY A 233 -9.05 -3.79 -10.58
N ALA A 234 -9.18 -2.47 -10.78
CA ALA A 234 -9.47 -1.88 -12.08
C ALA A 234 -8.75 -0.54 -12.29
N TYR A 235 -7.46 -0.48 -11.95
CA TYR A 235 -6.66 0.74 -12.16
C TYR A 235 -6.62 1.15 -13.64
N SER A 236 -6.77 2.46 -13.90
CA SER A 236 -6.78 3.00 -15.25
C SER A 236 -6.26 4.44 -15.29
N ARG A 237 -5.51 4.79 -16.35
CA ARG A 237 -5.14 6.18 -16.64
C ARG A 237 -6.33 7.04 -17.11
N GLU A 238 -7.46 6.41 -17.43
CA GLU A 238 -8.70 7.11 -17.80
C GLU A 238 -9.51 7.58 -16.58
N ASP A 239 -9.25 7.02 -15.40
CA ASP A 239 -9.94 7.35 -14.16
C ASP A 239 -9.38 8.63 -13.53
N LYS A 240 -9.87 9.77 -14.00
CA LYS A 240 -9.49 11.07 -13.43
C LYS A 240 -9.80 11.11 -11.95
N LEU A 241 -8.83 11.52 -11.16
CA LEU A 241 -8.98 11.69 -9.71
C LEU A 241 -10.10 12.70 -9.40
N THR A 242 -10.98 12.31 -8.50
CA THR A 242 -12.10 13.11 -8.01
C THR A 242 -12.15 13.13 -6.48
N THR A 243 -13.08 13.90 -5.93
CA THR A 243 -13.38 13.91 -4.48
C THR A 243 -14.15 12.67 -4.02
N GLU A 244 -14.61 11.83 -4.95
CA GLU A 244 -15.34 10.59 -4.67
C GLU A 244 -14.40 9.37 -4.54
N ASP A 245 -13.14 9.51 -4.95
CA ASP A 245 -12.15 8.45 -4.87
C ASP A 245 -11.54 8.41 -3.47
N PHE A 246 -11.64 7.27 -2.78
CA PHE A 246 -11.08 7.08 -1.45
C PHE A 246 -9.54 7.08 -1.48
N GLU A 247 -8.96 6.47 -2.51
CA GLU A 247 -7.52 6.44 -2.74
C GLU A 247 -7.14 7.12 -4.06
N MET A 248 -5.90 7.61 -4.10
CA MET A 248 -5.23 8.05 -5.32
C MET A 248 -4.27 6.96 -5.80
N LEU A 249 -4.29 6.68 -7.10
CA LEU A 249 -3.24 5.94 -7.79
C LEU A 249 -2.19 6.92 -8.31
N VAL A 250 -0.95 6.71 -7.95
CA VAL A 250 0.19 7.56 -8.33
C VAL A 250 1.15 6.75 -9.20
N ILE A 251 1.54 7.33 -10.34
CA ILE A 251 2.55 6.77 -11.24
C ILE A 251 3.62 7.83 -11.43
N ALA A 252 4.84 7.51 -11.02
CA ALA A 252 5.95 8.46 -11.06
C ALA A 252 7.21 7.84 -11.71
N GLU A 253 7.98 8.67 -12.43
CA GLU A 253 9.24 8.26 -13.10
C GLU A 253 10.37 9.21 -12.71
N ILE A 254 11.56 8.65 -12.39
CA ILE A 254 12.79 9.38 -12.03
C ILE A 254 13.48 9.98 -13.26
#